data_fc8b09b993cded39c640212224e98e71
#
_entry.id   fc8b09b993cded39c640212224e98e71
#
_cell.length_a   1.000
_cell.length_b   1.000
_cell.length_c   1.000
_cell.angle_alpha   90.00
_cell.angle_beta   90.00
_cell.angle_gamma   90.00
#
_symmetry.space_group_name_H-M   'P 1'
#
loop_
_entity.id
_entity.type
_entity.pdbx_description
1 polymer ?
#
loop_
_entity_poly.entity_id
_entity_poly.type
_entity_poly.pdbx_seq_one_letter_code
_entity_poly.pdbx_strand_id
1 'polypeptide(L)'
;MIFQGACVDSFGVGERLITAASEAVFGGVYKLAAVEKDGVVTQKIKISENITKITLPGIKIPWRLFDNSTGKAIADVITLNDEKIDSSAPYEIFDPVYTWKRKTVTDFTARKDCDEIWQTITRYSPSFTN
;
A
#
# COMPACT_ATOMS: atom_id res chain seq x y z
N MET A 1 -2.77 1.92 42.13
CA MET A 1 -1.73 1.59 43.13
C MET A 1 -1.48 2.76 44.08
N ILE A 2 -0.98 3.89 43.65
CA ILE A 2 -0.72 5.05 44.54
C ILE A 2 -2.01 5.52 45.22
N PHE A 3 -3.12 5.64 44.48
CA PHE A 3 -4.44 5.96 45.06
C PHE A 3 -5.02 4.90 46.02
N GLN A 4 -4.41 3.73 46.11
CA GLN A 4 -4.77 2.67 47.03
C GLN A 4 -3.85 2.60 48.26
N GLY A 5 -3.03 3.67 48.45
CA GLY A 5 -2.12 3.78 49.60
C GLY A 5 -0.84 2.96 49.53
N ALA A 6 -0.42 2.59 48.30
CA ALA A 6 0.86 1.91 48.13
C ALA A 6 2.02 2.90 48.32
N CYS A 7 2.96 2.61 49.20
CA CYS A 7 4.20 3.36 49.40
C CYS A 7 5.22 2.89 48.36
N VAL A 8 5.34 3.64 47.28
CA VAL A 8 6.24 3.34 46.17
C VAL A 8 7.09 4.56 45.83
N ASP A 9 8.42 4.45 45.92
CA ASP A 9 9.37 5.52 45.66
C ASP A 9 9.83 5.59 44.23
N SER A 10 9.80 4.46 43.51
CA SER A 10 10.22 4.38 42.10
C SER A 10 9.53 3.23 41.36
N PHE A 11 9.42 3.38 40.05
CA PHE A 11 8.89 2.34 39.15
C PHE A 11 9.93 1.95 38.11
N GLY A 12 10.16 0.65 37.95
CA GLY A 12 10.85 0.11 36.78
C GLY A 12 9.85 -0.12 35.66
N VAL A 13 10.02 0.60 34.55
CA VAL A 13 9.18 0.45 33.38
C VAL A 13 9.87 -0.45 32.37
N GLY A 14 9.29 -1.63 32.14
CA GLY A 14 9.82 -2.58 31.18
C GLY A 14 9.47 -2.22 29.73
N GLU A 15 10.23 -2.80 28.80
CA GLU A 15 10.09 -2.61 27.37
C GLU A 15 8.65 -2.76 26.85
N ARG A 16 7.92 -3.72 27.38
CA ARG A 16 6.51 -3.97 26.98
C ARG A 16 5.53 -2.85 27.28
N LEU A 17 5.87 -1.96 28.20
CA LEU A 17 5.05 -0.79 28.53
C LEU A 17 5.41 0.40 27.64
N ILE A 18 6.66 0.49 27.21
CA ILE A 18 7.20 1.58 26.37
C ILE A 18 6.90 1.29 24.89
N THR A 19 7.04 0.04 24.47
CA THR A 19 6.72 -0.43 23.13
C THR A 19 5.31 -0.99 23.11
N ALA A 20 4.51 -0.69 22.08
CA ALA A 20 3.19 -1.27 21.92
C ALA A 20 3.30 -2.81 21.90
N ALA A 21 2.60 -3.51 22.81
CA ALA A 21 2.74 -4.96 22.98
C ALA A 21 2.30 -5.78 21.76
N SER A 22 1.43 -5.21 20.92
CA SER A 22 0.92 -5.82 19.67
C SER A 22 1.79 -5.50 18.44
N GLU A 23 2.39 -4.30 18.39
CA GLU A 23 3.20 -3.81 17.27
C GLU A 23 4.34 -2.94 17.79
N ALA A 24 5.34 -3.58 18.37
CA ALA A 24 6.47 -2.92 19.00
C ALA A 24 7.41 -2.22 17.99
N VAL A 25 7.32 -2.57 16.72
CA VAL A 25 8.20 -2.05 15.65
C VAL A 25 7.39 -1.77 14.40
N PHE A 26 7.53 -0.57 13.85
CA PHE A 26 7.06 -0.29 12.50
C PHE A 26 8.02 -0.91 11.49
N GLY A 27 7.57 -1.96 10.81
CA GLY A 27 8.33 -2.58 9.73
C GLY A 27 8.39 -1.67 8.52
N GLY A 28 9.56 -1.10 8.25
CA GLY A 28 9.82 -0.32 7.04
C GLY A 28 10.52 -1.17 5.98
N VAL A 29 10.09 -1.07 4.72
CA VAL A 29 10.74 -1.70 3.58
C VAL A 29 11.08 -0.63 2.56
N TYR A 30 12.35 -0.60 2.14
CA TYR A 30 12.83 0.26 1.07
C TYR A 30 13.41 -0.57 -0.07
N LYS A 31 12.99 -0.26 -1.30
CA LYS A 31 13.52 -0.90 -2.50
C LYS A 31 13.67 0.12 -3.62
N LEU A 32 14.83 0.10 -4.27
CA LEU A 32 15.10 0.93 -5.43
C LEU A 32 14.23 0.47 -6.61
N ALA A 33 13.38 1.35 -7.12
CA ALA A 33 12.48 1.08 -8.24
C ALA A 33 12.88 1.80 -9.52
N ALA A 34 13.57 2.94 -9.42
CA ALA A 34 14.08 3.71 -10.56
C ALA A 34 15.24 4.60 -10.14
N VAL A 35 16.06 5.01 -11.10
CA VAL A 35 17.11 6.03 -10.94
C VAL A 35 16.93 7.04 -12.04
N GLU A 36 16.92 8.32 -11.69
CA GLU A 36 16.96 9.43 -12.66
C GLU A 36 18.38 9.97 -12.74
N LYS A 37 18.88 10.07 -13.98
CA LYS A 37 20.15 10.69 -14.28
C LYS A 37 20.00 11.54 -15.54
N ASP A 38 20.36 12.80 -15.46
CA ASP A 38 20.32 13.76 -16.57
C ASP A 38 18.93 13.84 -17.26
N GLY A 39 17.85 13.77 -16.46
CA GLY A 39 16.46 13.77 -16.93
C GLY A 39 16.00 12.43 -17.51
N VAL A 40 16.83 11.40 -17.51
CA VAL A 40 16.49 10.05 -18.00
C VAL A 40 16.18 9.13 -16.84
N VAL A 41 14.94 8.63 -16.78
CA VAL A 41 14.50 7.66 -15.79
C VAL A 41 14.81 6.25 -16.27
N THR A 42 15.65 5.56 -15.53
CA THR A 42 15.97 4.14 -15.74
C THR A 42 15.31 3.28 -14.68
N GLN A 43 14.44 2.39 -15.09
CA GLN A 43 13.78 1.45 -14.19
C GLN A 43 14.79 0.47 -13.58
N LYS A 44 14.63 0.17 -12.31
CA LYS A 44 15.47 -0.77 -11.55
C LYS A 44 14.61 -1.80 -10.84
N ILE A 45 15.12 -3.02 -10.76
CA ILE A 45 14.47 -4.10 -10.04
C ILE A 45 15.52 -4.86 -9.22
N LYS A 46 15.17 -5.19 -7.99
CA LYS A 46 15.97 -6.14 -7.21
C LYS A 46 15.44 -7.54 -7.47
N ILE A 47 16.25 -8.37 -8.12
CA ILE A 47 15.97 -9.78 -8.33
C ILE A 47 16.05 -10.51 -6.97
N SER A 48 15.11 -11.37 -6.69
CA SER A 48 15.06 -12.20 -5.48
C SER A 48 14.58 -13.60 -5.85
N GLU A 49 15.13 -14.62 -5.23
CA GLU A 49 14.65 -15.99 -5.36
C GLU A 49 13.21 -16.16 -4.86
N ASN A 50 12.81 -15.34 -3.90
CA ASN A 50 11.43 -15.30 -3.42
C ASN A 50 10.60 -14.33 -4.27
N ILE A 51 9.66 -14.88 -5.05
CA ILE A 51 8.78 -14.14 -5.95
C ILE A 51 7.98 -13.06 -5.20
N THR A 52 7.55 -13.33 -3.97
CA THR A 52 6.79 -12.37 -3.15
C THR A 52 7.61 -11.13 -2.74
N LYS A 53 8.94 -11.20 -2.86
CA LYS A 53 9.87 -10.09 -2.56
C LYS A 53 10.26 -9.28 -3.79
N ILE A 54 9.83 -9.69 -4.98
CA ILE A 54 10.07 -8.95 -6.22
C ILE A 54 9.08 -7.80 -6.28
N THR A 55 9.60 -6.59 -6.51
CA THR A 55 8.78 -5.37 -6.69
C THR A 55 8.71 -4.99 -8.15
N LEU A 56 7.60 -4.38 -8.54
CA LEU A 56 7.48 -3.79 -9.87
C LEU A 56 8.44 -2.61 -10.00
N PRO A 57 9.25 -2.55 -11.08
CA PRO A 57 10.16 -1.43 -11.34
C PRO A 57 9.41 -0.17 -11.78
N GLY A 58 10.12 0.95 -11.81
CA GLY A 58 9.62 2.22 -12.30
C GLY A 58 8.92 3.09 -11.25
N ILE A 59 8.69 4.35 -11.63
CA ILE A 59 7.94 5.32 -10.82
C ILE A 59 6.46 5.01 -11.00
N LYS A 60 5.77 4.72 -9.91
CA LYS A 60 4.37 4.27 -9.91
C LYS A 60 3.44 5.34 -9.36
N ILE A 61 2.26 5.42 -9.95
CA ILE A 61 1.18 6.30 -9.53
C ILE A 61 -0.02 5.44 -9.15
N PRO A 62 -0.50 5.52 -7.90
CA PRO A 62 -1.74 4.88 -7.49
C PRO A 62 -2.95 5.73 -7.91
N TRP A 63 -3.99 5.05 -8.37
CA TRP A 63 -5.27 5.64 -8.74
C TRP A 63 -6.39 4.89 -8.07
N ARG A 64 -7.43 5.60 -7.65
CA ARG A 64 -8.70 5.01 -7.22
C ARG A 64 -9.77 5.28 -8.25
N LEU A 65 -10.46 4.22 -8.66
CA LEU A 65 -11.58 4.28 -9.59
C LEU A 65 -12.89 4.41 -8.81
N PHE A 66 -13.69 5.39 -9.19
CA PHE A 66 -15.00 5.65 -8.61
C PHE A 66 -16.07 5.41 -9.66
N ASP A 67 -17.07 4.63 -9.32
CA ASP A 67 -18.28 4.45 -10.13
C ASP A 67 -19.02 5.78 -10.26
N ASN A 68 -19.31 6.21 -11.49
CA ASN A 68 -19.91 7.52 -11.74
C ASN A 68 -21.38 7.60 -11.29
N SER A 69 -22.07 6.46 -11.24
CA SER A 69 -23.48 6.40 -10.85
C SER A 69 -23.68 6.45 -9.34
N THR A 70 -22.79 5.83 -8.58
CA THR A 70 -22.91 5.70 -7.12
C THR A 70 -21.93 6.58 -6.34
N GLY A 71 -20.88 7.08 -6.99
CA GLY A 71 -19.77 7.81 -6.36
C GLY A 71 -18.89 6.95 -5.44
N LYS A 72 -19.08 5.63 -5.42
CA LYS A 72 -18.32 4.72 -4.55
C LYS A 72 -17.03 4.26 -5.21
N ALA A 73 -15.99 4.06 -4.39
CA ALA A 73 -14.75 3.43 -4.85
C ALA A 73 -15.01 1.97 -5.24
N ILE A 74 -14.50 1.56 -6.40
CA ILE A 74 -14.73 0.23 -6.97
C ILE A 74 -13.45 -0.55 -7.24
N ALA A 75 -12.32 0.12 -7.42
CA ALA A 75 -11.02 -0.51 -7.62
C ALA A 75 -9.87 0.45 -7.38
N ASP A 76 -8.69 -0.10 -7.14
CA ASP A 76 -7.41 0.62 -7.15
C ASP A 76 -6.53 0.09 -8.28
N VAL A 77 -5.85 0.99 -8.99
CA VAL A 77 -4.95 0.68 -10.11
C VAL A 77 -3.61 1.37 -9.88
N ILE A 78 -2.54 0.66 -10.17
CA ILE A 78 -1.19 1.22 -10.16
C ILE A 78 -0.70 1.31 -11.60
N THR A 79 -0.32 2.51 -12.03
CA THR A 79 0.30 2.76 -13.34
C THR A 79 1.75 3.18 -13.19
N LEU A 80 2.52 3.10 -14.24
CA LEU A 80 3.76 3.88 -14.37
C LEU A 80 3.41 5.37 -14.56
N ASN A 81 4.37 6.26 -14.30
CA ASN A 81 4.12 7.70 -14.34
C ASN A 81 3.82 8.26 -15.74
N ASP A 82 4.23 7.53 -16.78
CA ASP A 82 3.99 7.83 -18.19
C ASP A 82 2.73 7.16 -18.76
N GLU A 83 2.12 6.24 -18.01
CA GLU A 83 0.86 5.62 -18.36
C GLU A 83 -0.34 6.47 -17.91
N LYS A 84 -1.40 6.44 -18.70
CA LYS A 84 -2.65 7.12 -18.40
C LYS A 84 -3.78 6.12 -18.31
N ILE A 85 -4.73 6.38 -17.40
CA ILE A 85 -5.97 5.64 -17.35
C ILE A 85 -6.93 6.24 -18.38
N ASP A 86 -7.39 5.41 -19.31
CA ASP A 86 -8.44 5.76 -20.25
C ASP A 86 -9.81 5.45 -19.66
N SER A 87 -10.50 6.46 -19.15
CA SER A 87 -11.81 6.30 -18.52
C SER A 87 -12.92 5.91 -19.51
N SER A 88 -12.65 5.96 -20.83
CA SER A 88 -13.59 5.51 -21.86
C SER A 88 -13.48 4.02 -22.17
N ALA A 89 -12.39 3.38 -21.77
CA ALA A 89 -12.16 1.97 -21.99
C ALA A 89 -12.67 1.11 -20.82
N PRO A 90 -13.20 -0.09 -21.08
CA PRO A 90 -13.52 -1.04 -20.02
C PRO A 90 -12.25 -1.62 -19.40
N TYR A 91 -12.23 -1.76 -18.09
CA TYR A 91 -11.17 -2.43 -17.37
C TYR A 91 -11.68 -3.71 -16.70
N GLU A 92 -10.90 -4.77 -16.80
CA GLU A 92 -11.15 -5.99 -16.05
C GLU A 92 -10.39 -5.92 -14.71
N ILE A 93 -11.13 -5.92 -13.63
CA ILE A 93 -10.57 -5.97 -12.28
C ILE A 93 -10.78 -7.35 -11.68
N PHE A 94 -9.90 -7.77 -10.80
CA PHE A 94 -9.98 -9.05 -10.12
C PHE A 94 -9.80 -8.88 -8.62
N ASP A 95 -10.41 -9.80 -7.88
CA ASP A 95 -10.30 -9.83 -6.43
C ASP A 95 -8.85 -10.19 -6.05
N PRO A 96 -8.18 -9.42 -5.16
CA PRO A 96 -6.80 -9.68 -4.79
C PRO A 96 -6.60 -11.00 -4.01
N VAL A 97 -7.66 -11.51 -3.38
CA VAL A 97 -7.65 -12.79 -2.65
C VAL A 97 -8.09 -13.94 -3.54
N TYR A 98 -9.14 -13.71 -4.34
CA TYR A 98 -9.73 -14.72 -5.22
C TYR A 98 -9.52 -14.30 -6.68
N THR A 99 -8.32 -14.45 -7.21
CA THR A 99 -7.89 -13.94 -8.51
C THR A 99 -8.70 -14.44 -9.72
N TRP A 100 -9.48 -15.51 -9.55
CA TRP A 100 -10.45 -16.00 -10.56
C TRP A 100 -11.77 -15.20 -10.60
N LYS A 101 -12.07 -14.42 -9.56
CA LYS A 101 -13.23 -13.53 -9.56
C LYS A 101 -12.89 -12.26 -10.31
N ARG A 102 -13.51 -12.08 -11.45
CA ARG A 102 -13.30 -10.93 -12.33
C ARG A 102 -14.57 -10.12 -12.47
N LYS A 103 -14.41 -8.82 -12.63
CA LYS A 103 -15.50 -7.89 -12.90
C LYS A 103 -15.03 -6.87 -13.92
N THR A 104 -15.82 -6.65 -14.96
CA THR A 104 -15.59 -5.54 -15.89
C THR A 104 -16.13 -4.26 -15.28
N VAL A 105 -15.33 -3.21 -15.33
CA VAL A 105 -15.65 -1.86 -14.86
C VAL A 105 -15.70 -0.94 -16.06
N THR A 106 -16.79 -0.23 -16.18
CA THR A 106 -17.06 0.80 -17.18
C THR A 106 -17.62 2.01 -16.46
N ASP A 107 -17.65 3.17 -17.09
CA ASP A 107 -18.26 4.39 -16.55
C ASP A 107 -17.75 4.76 -15.14
N PHE A 108 -16.47 5.06 -15.08
CA PHE A 108 -15.79 5.42 -13.84
C PHE A 108 -14.97 6.71 -13.99
N THR A 109 -14.68 7.36 -12.88
CA THR A 109 -13.70 8.45 -12.77
C THR A 109 -12.47 7.97 -12.00
N ALA A 110 -11.29 8.15 -12.56
CA ALA A 110 -10.01 7.84 -11.89
C ALA A 110 -9.49 9.08 -11.15
N ARG A 111 -9.13 8.94 -9.88
CA ARG A 111 -8.54 10.00 -9.05
C ARG A 111 -7.20 9.56 -8.48
N LYS A 112 -6.25 10.50 -8.43
CA LYS A 112 -4.97 10.35 -7.72
C LYS A 112 -5.16 10.78 -6.27
N ASP A 113 -5.87 10.01 -5.49
CA ASP A 113 -6.04 10.29 -4.07
C ASP A 113 -5.04 9.41 -3.29
N CYS A 114 -3.92 10.04 -2.90
CA CYS A 114 -2.74 9.30 -2.47
C CYS A 114 -2.90 8.64 -1.10
N ASP A 115 -3.49 9.31 -0.11
CA ASP A 115 -3.41 8.83 1.28
C ASP A 115 -4.24 7.58 1.55
N GLU A 116 -5.51 7.57 1.11
CA GLU A 116 -6.38 6.39 1.25
C GLU A 116 -5.95 5.22 0.36
N ILE A 117 -5.45 5.51 -0.85
CA ILE A 117 -5.01 4.48 -1.79
C ILE A 117 -3.80 3.73 -1.23
N TRP A 118 -2.81 4.45 -0.69
CA TRP A 118 -1.64 3.83 -0.08
C TRP A 118 -2.01 2.93 1.10
N GLN A 119 -2.95 3.34 1.94
CA GLN A 119 -3.43 2.51 3.04
C GLN A 119 -4.09 1.22 2.55
N THR A 120 -4.85 1.28 1.46
CA THR A 120 -5.50 0.11 0.88
C THR A 120 -4.50 -0.83 0.22
N ILE A 121 -3.58 -0.30 -0.59
CA ILE A 121 -2.56 -1.10 -1.28
C ILE A 121 -1.65 -1.81 -0.28
N THR A 122 -1.21 -1.13 0.78
CA THR A 122 -0.38 -1.74 1.82
C THR A 122 -1.11 -2.83 2.59
N ARG A 123 -2.41 -2.68 2.80
CA ARG A 123 -3.23 -3.65 3.54
C ARG A 123 -3.44 -4.96 2.77
N TYR A 124 -3.46 -4.93 1.43
CA TYR A 124 -3.72 -6.09 0.58
C TYR A 124 -2.46 -6.65 -0.11
N SER A 125 -1.30 -6.06 0.09
CA SER A 125 -0.06 -6.61 -0.46
C SER A 125 0.43 -7.76 0.39
N PRO A 126 0.54 -9.00 -0.16
CA PRO A 126 1.05 -10.16 0.58
C PRO A 126 2.49 -9.99 1.08
N SER A 127 3.22 -8.99 0.57
CA SER A 127 4.59 -8.68 0.99
C SER A 127 4.69 -7.89 2.29
N PHE A 128 3.55 -7.47 2.87
CA PHE A 128 3.48 -6.70 4.12
C PHE A 128 2.80 -7.45 5.28
N THR A 129 2.33 -8.67 5.04
CA THR A 129 1.86 -9.56 6.11
C THR A 129 2.98 -10.54 6.49
N ASN A 130 3.85 -10.14 7.39
CA ASN A 130 4.65 -11.01 8.24
C ASN A 130 4.64 -10.43 9.65
#